data_bd1df981272a68ce93ad944bbba40ce3
#
_entry.id   bd1df981272a68ce93ad944bbba40ce3
#
_cell.length_a   1.000
_cell.length_b   1.000
_cell.length_c   1.000
_cell.angle_alpha   90.00
_cell.angle_beta   90.00
_cell.angle_gamma   90.00
#
_symmetry.space_group_name_H-M   'P 1'
#
loop_
_entity.id
_entity.type
_entity.pdbx_description
1 polymer ?
#
loop_
_entity_poly.entity_id
_entity_poly.type
_entity_poly.pdbx_seq_one_letter_code
_entity_poly.pdbx_strand_id
1 'polypeptide(L)'
;MAPVAVPAQTSAARTLDIYFIDVEGGQATLVITPAGQTLLVDAGFPSTGTFDSRPGDPANARDPQRILAVARLAGVSRIDYMLATHFHGDHIGGVPELAQLVPIGTFIDHGGVNDDAERVPGTIAMHKAYSAVRSTRAHLEPKPGDRLPLTGVDATVVSSARQTLAAPLAAAAAGANASCTPPGLPAQEVAENPRSTGFLLQFGKFRFLDVGDLTGEPLYSLACPSDRIGRVDVYLVAHHGGADAADPAMFGAVRPRVAILNNGAVKGGSAETLKTLHALPGTETWQLHRSEVRGAENFPDERIANLTEATANWIMIRASDDGSFAVTNHRTGATTRYPRR
;
A
#
# COMPACT_ATOMS: atom_id res chain seq x y z
N MET A 1 1.44 -8.04 -59.22
CA MET A 1 1.37 -7.14 -58.07
C MET A 1 1.74 -7.93 -56.84
N ALA A 2 2.88 -7.63 -56.21
CA ALA A 2 3.26 -8.27 -54.95
C ALA A 2 2.46 -7.64 -53.77
N PRO A 3 2.02 -8.44 -52.77
CA PRO A 3 1.32 -7.91 -51.61
C PRO A 3 2.28 -7.05 -50.78
N VAL A 4 1.88 -5.81 -50.48
CA VAL A 4 2.57 -4.93 -49.56
C VAL A 4 2.32 -5.47 -48.16
N ALA A 5 3.36 -5.95 -47.49
CA ALA A 5 3.27 -6.35 -46.07
C ALA A 5 2.99 -5.10 -45.21
N VAL A 6 1.84 -5.04 -44.57
CA VAL A 6 1.51 -4.06 -43.56
C VAL A 6 2.36 -4.38 -42.32
N PRO A 7 3.21 -3.48 -41.82
CA PRO A 7 3.97 -3.74 -40.61
C PRO A 7 2.97 -3.95 -39.43
N ALA A 8 3.17 -5.07 -38.71
CA ALA A 8 2.43 -5.32 -37.48
C ALA A 8 2.65 -4.16 -36.54
N GLN A 9 1.58 -3.49 -36.13
CA GLN A 9 1.64 -2.51 -35.07
C GLN A 9 2.14 -3.24 -33.81
N THR A 10 3.34 -2.91 -33.35
CA THR A 10 3.82 -3.32 -32.04
C THR A 10 2.84 -2.75 -31.02
N SER A 11 2.03 -3.60 -30.39
CA SER A 11 1.20 -3.19 -29.27
C SER A 11 2.14 -2.58 -28.22
N ALA A 12 1.86 -1.36 -27.78
CA ALA A 12 2.62 -0.76 -26.69
C ALA A 12 2.66 -1.76 -25.52
N ALA A 13 3.86 -2.02 -24.99
CA ALA A 13 4.03 -2.94 -23.88
C ALA A 13 3.12 -2.47 -22.74
N ARG A 14 2.21 -3.33 -22.33
CA ARG A 14 1.29 -3.01 -21.22
C ARG A 14 2.09 -2.97 -19.93
N THR A 15 1.95 -1.89 -19.16
CA THR A 15 2.65 -1.68 -17.89
C THR A 15 1.72 -1.92 -16.71
N LEU A 16 2.32 -2.20 -15.57
CA LEU A 16 1.67 -2.13 -14.27
C LEU A 16 1.96 -0.75 -13.69
N ASP A 17 0.93 0.03 -13.42
CA ASP A 17 1.05 1.36 -12.84
C ASP A 17 0.51 1.37 -11.40
N ILE A 18 1.29 1.91 -10.44
CA ILE A 18 0.95 1.99 -9.02
C ILE A 18 1.13 3.44 -8.56
N TYR A 19 0.06 4.08 -8.10
CA TYR A 19 0.07 5.42 -7.56
C TYR A 19 -0.07 5.38 -6.04
N PHE A 20 0.89 5.95 -5.33
CA PHE A 20 0.78 6.21 -3.89
C PHE A 20 0.26 7.63 -3.74
N ILE A 21 -0.98 7.77 -3.31
CA ILE A 21 -1.73 9.03 -3.27
C ILE A 21 -1.60 9.62 -1.89
N ASP A 22 -1.31 10.92 -1.83
CA ASP A 22 -1.21 11.62 -0.56
C ASP A 22 -2.58 11.79 0.11
N VAL A 23 -2.71 11.19 1.29
CA VAL A 23 -3.85 11.31 2.20
C VAL A 23 -3.40 11.63 3.63
N GLU A 24 -2.28 12.36 3.78
CA GLU A 24 -1.76 12.92 5.04
C GLU A 24 -1.47 11.89 6.13
N GLY A 25 -0.84 10.78 5.75
CA GLY A 25 -0.48 9.70 6.68
C GLY A 25 -1.59 8.69 6.93
N GLY A 26 -2.55 8.60 6.03
CA GLY A 26 -3.37 7.43 5.81
C GLY A 26 -2.85 6.64 4.61
N GLN A 27 -3.65 5.72 4.08
CA GLN A 27 -3.31 4.98 2.88
C GLN A 27 -4.34 5.20 1.77
N ALA A 28 -3.84 5.42 0.55
CA ALA A 28 -4.57 5.29 -0.70
C ALA A 28 -3.60 4.91 -1.81
N THR A 29 -3.66 3.66 -2.27
CA THR A 29 -2.80 3.14 -3.33
C THR A 29 -3.65 2.66 -4.50
N LEU A 30 -3.53 3.33 -5.65
CA LEU A 30 -4.25 2.94 -6.88
C LEU A 30 -3.33 2.12 -7.78
N VAL A 31 -3.72 0.86 -8.03
CA VAL A 31 -3.06 -0.07 -8.92
C VAL A 31 -3.86 -0.19 -10.21
N ILE A 32 -3.21 -0.03 -11.37
CA ILE A 32 -3.78 -0.28 -12.68
C ILE A 32 -3.00 -1.42 -13.32
N THR A 33 -3.66 -2.55 -13.51
CA THR A 33 -3.01 -3.75 -14.06
C THR A 33 -2.75 -3.60 -15.55
N PRO A 34 -1.84 -4.41 -16.13
CA PRO A 34 -1.62 -4.43 -17.57
C PRO A 34 -2.87 -4.78 -18.40
N ALA A 35 -3.87 -5.40 -17.78
CA ALA A 35 -5.16 -5.70 -18.39
C ALA A 35 -6.15 -4.53 -18.30
N GLY A 36 -5.79 -3.44 -17.60
CA GLY A 36 -6.65 -2.27 -17.40
C GLY A 36 -7.61 -2.40 -16.23
N GLN A 37 -7.53 -3.45 -15.41
CA GLN A 37 -8.29 -3.53 -14.17
C GLN A 37 -7.68 -2.61 -13.10
N THR A 38 -8.54 -2.15 -12.19
CA THR A 38 -8.17 -1.23 -11.12
C THR A 38 -8.38 -1.86 -9.75
N LEU A 39 -7.37 -1.73 -8.89
CA LEU A 39 -7.46 -2.02 -7.47
C LEU A 39 -7.12 -0.74 -6.71
N LEU A 40 -8.03 -0.25 -5.89
CA LEU A 40 -7.73 0.77 -4.88
C LEU A 40 -7.53 0.08 -3.54
N VAL A 41 -6.37 0.30 -2.92
CA VAL A 41 -6.05 -0.16 -1.56
C VAL A 41 -6.22 1.03 -0.64
N ASP A 42 -7.20 0.96 0.25
CA ASP A 42 -7.61 2.00 1.18
C ASP A 42 -8.03 3.33 0.52
N ALA A 43 -8.62 4.24 1.30
CA ALA A 43 -9.21 5.48 0.78
C ALA A 43 -9.02 6.69 1.73
N GLY A 44 -8.04 6.62 2.64
CA GLY A 44 -7.73 7.72 3.52
C GLY A 44 -8.79 8.04 4.56
N PHE A 45 -8.73 9.26 5.08
CA PHE A 45 -9.61 9.78 6.12
C PHE A 45 -10.99 10.21 5.57
N PRO A 46 -12.00 10.29 6.43
CA PRO A 46 -13.30 10.85 6.05
C PRO A 46 -13.25 12.37 5.96
N SER A 47 -14.15 12.96 5.18
CA SER A 47 -14.46 14.39 5.14
C SER A 47 -13.22 15.31 5.11
N THR A 48 -12.97 16.10 6.14
CA THR A 48 -11.85 17.05 6.22
C THR A 48 -10.48 16.41 6.42
N GLY A 49 -10.43 15.11 6.65
CA GLY A 49 -9.16 14.36 6.71
C GLY A 49 -8.52 14.29 8.08
N THR A 50 -9.31 14.23 9.14
CA THR A 50 -8.83 14.01 10.50
C THR A 50 -9.56 12.83 11.16
N PHE A 51 -9.01 12.26 12.25
CA PHE A 51 -9.65 11.18 13.00
C PHE A 51 -11.00 11.57 13.61
N ASP A 52 -11.21 12.87 13.88
CA ASP A 52 -12.47 13.39 14.43
C ASP A 52 -13.52 13.66 13.34
N SER A 53 -13.15 13.58 12.07
CA SER A 53 -14.05 13.79 10.94
C SER A 53 -15.09 12.69 10.85
N ARG A 54 -16.20 13.02 10.18
CA ARG A 54 -17.27 12.07 9.84
C ARG A 54 -17.47 12.09 8.32
N PRO A 55 -17.94 11.01 7.71
CA PRO A 55 -18.41 11.05 6.32
C PRO A 55 -19.42 12.19 6.13
N GLY A 56 -19.27 12.97 5.07
CA GLY A 56 -20.04 14.19 4.85
C GLY A 56 -20.25 14.48 3.37
N ASP A 57 -19.96 15.71 2.94
CA ASP A 57 -20.13 16.16 1.56
C ASP A 57 -18.99 15.63 0.66
N PRO A 58 -19.26 14.74 -0.31
CA PRO A 58 -18.25 14.20 -1.21
C PRO A 58 -17.53 15.29 -2.03
N ALA A 59 -18.21 16.39 -2.37
CA ALA A 59 -17.61 17.47 -3.14
C ALA A 59 -16.46 18.18 -2.41
N ASN A 60 -16.49 18.17 -1.08
CA ASN A 60 -15.50 18.82 -0.21
C ASN A 60 -14.65 17.81 0.58
N ALA A 61 -14.82 16.50 0.33
CA ALA A 61 -14.06 15.45 1.01
C ALA A 61 -12.61 15.42 0.52
N ARG A 62 -11.65 15.76 1.40
CA ARG A 62 -10.23 15.92 1.03
C ARG A 62 -9.66 14.71 0.31
N ASP A 63 -9.64 13.56 0.98
CA ASP A 63 -8.96 12.37 0.46
C ASP A 63 -9.71 11.71 -0.71
N PRO A 64 -11.04 11.55 -0.68
CA PRO A 64 -11.81 11.13 -1.85
C PRO A 64 -11.59 12.00 -3.09
N GLN A 65 -11.45 13.33 -2.94
CA GLN A 65 -11.17 14.23 -4.06
C GLN A 65 -9.74 14.06 -4.59
N ARG A 66 -8.74 13.85 -3.72
CA ARG A 66 -7.35 13.55 -4.11
C ARG A 66 -7.28 12.23 -4.89
N ILE A 67 -7.94 11.18 -4.40
CA ILE A 67 -8.05 9.88 -5.08
C ILE A 67 -8.72 10.03 -6.44
N LEU A 68 -9.86 10.75 -6.51
CA LEU A 68 -10.58 10.99 -7.75
C LEU A 68 -9.73 11.77 -8.78
N ALA A 69 -8.95 12.75 -8.33
CA ALA A 69 -8.06 13.52 -9.19
C ALA A 69 -6.99 12.62 -9.85
N VAL A 70 -6.36 11.74 -9.06
CA VAL A 70 -5.36 10.79 -9.58
C VAL A 70 -6.03 9.75 -10.49
N ALA A 71 -7.20 9.21 -10.13
CA ALA A 71 -7.94 8.28 -10.95
C ALA A 71 -8.27 8.90 -12.33
N ARG A 72 -8.77 10.14 -12.36
CA ARG A 72 -9.05 10.87 -13.62
C ARG A 72 -7.79 11.09 -14.44
N LEU A 73 -6.69 11.50 -13.82
CA LEU A 73 -5.39 11.67 -14.47
C LEU A 73 -4.91 10.36 -15.14
N ALA A 74 -5.15 9.25 -14.48
CA ALA A 74 -4.81 7.91 -14.96
C ALA A 74 -5.84 7.32 -15.95
N GLY A 75 -6.89 8.05 -16.29
CA GLY A 75 -7.96 7.58 -17.19
C GLY A 75 -8.91 6.55 -16.57
N VAL A 76 -8.92 6.45 -15.25
CA VAL A 76 -9.77 5.51 -14.49
C VAL A 76 -11.13 6.16 -14.22
N SER A 77 -12.19 5.52 -14.68
CA SER A 77 -13.58 5.94 -14.48
C SER A 77 -14.38 5.03 -13.53
N ARG A 78 -13.78 3.93 -13.10
CA ARG A 78 -14.36 2.93 -12.20
C ARG A 78 -13.23 2.28 -11.39
N ILE A 79 -13.50 1.94 -10.15
CA ILE A 79 -12.67 1.08 -9.30
C ILE A 79 -13.27 -0.33 -9.34
N ASP A 80 -12.55 -1.30 -9.94
CA ASP A 80 -13.07 -2.67 -10.05
C ASP A 80 -13.04 -3.37 -8.69
N TYR A 81 -11.96 -3.16 -7.92
CA TYR A 81 -11.76 -3.74 -6.60
C TYR A 81 -11.33 -2.66 -5.61
N MET A 82 -12.00 -2.60 -4.46
CA MET A 82 -11.63 -1.79 -3.30
C MET A 82 -11.17 -2.74 -2.20
N LEU A 83 -9.89 -2.73 -1.88
CA LEU A 83 -9.33 -3.50 -0.77
C LEU A 83 -9.19 -2.56 0.43
N ALA A 84 -9.91 -2.85 1.52
CA ALA A 84 -9.66 -2.26 2.82
C ALA A 84 -8.68 -3.17 3.58
N THR A 85 -7.49 -2.64 3.88
CA THR A 85 -6.50 -3.42 4.60
C THR A 85 -6.99 -3.73 6.00
N HIS A 86 -7.51 -2.74 6.70
CA HIS A 86 -8.14 -2.83 8.03
C HIS A 86 -9.10 -1.64 8.25
N PHE A 87 -9.72 -1.53 9.41
CA PHE A 87 -10.87 -0.64 9.59
C PHE A 87 -10.61 0.66 10.35
N HIS A 88 -9.36 1.11 10.44
CA HIS A 88 -9.07 2.44 10.98
C HIS A 88 -9.54 3.56 10.03
N GLY A 89 -9.82 4.73 10.61
CA GLY A 89 -10.43 5.84 9.89
C GLY A 89 -9.56 6.43 8.78
N ASP A 90 -8.27 6.29 8.85
CA ASP A 90 -7.29 6.73 7.85
C ASP A 90 -7.08 5.73 6.69
N HIS A 91 -7.84 4.64 6.70
CA HIS A 91 -7.87 3.61 5.66
C HIS A 91 -9.25 3.50 5.01
N ILE A 92 -10.32 3.39 5.81
CA ILE A 92 -11.67 3.22 5.27
C ILE A 92 -12.52 4.49 5.34
N GLY A 93 -12.01 5.54 5.98
CA GLY A 93 -12.80 6.74 6.28
C GLY A 93 -13.35 7.45 5.05
N GLY A 94 -12.58 7.52 3.98
CA GLY A 94 -13.01 8.15 2.72
C GLY A 94 -13.93 7.30 1.85
N VAL A 95 -14.12 6.01 2.15
CA VAL A 95 -14.92 5.09 1.30
C VAL A 95 -16.36 5.55 1.09
N PRO A 96 -17.11 5.99 2.13
CA PRO A 96 -18.49 6.42 1.98
C PRO A 96 -18.67 7.60 1.01
N GLU A 97 -17.72 8.52 1.01
CA GLU A 97 -17.74 9.70 0.13
C GLU A 97 -17.21 9.35 -1.26
N LEU A 98 -16.14 8.55 -1.35
CA LEU A 98 -15.57 8.11 -2.62
C LEU A 98 -16.58 7.30 -3.45
N ALA A 99 -17.37 6.44 -2.82
CA ALA A 99 -18.37 5.62 -3.50
C ALA A 99 -19.51 6.44 -4.13
N GLN A 100 -19.66 7.71 -3.77
CA GLN A 100 -20.58 8.64 -4.40
C GLN A 100 -19.93 9.37 -5.58
N LEU A 101 -18.61 9.38 -5.69
CA LEU A 101 -17.84 10.09 -6.71
C LEU A 101 -17.41 9.18 -7.86
N VAL A 102 -17.18 7.90 -7.59
CA VAL A 102 -16.72 6.92 -8.58
C VAL A 102 -17.37 5.55 -8.31
N PRO A 103 -17.82 4.83 -9.35
CA PRO A 103 -18.34 3.48 -9.17
C PRO A 103 -17.29 2.53 -8.61
N ILE A 104 -17.65 1.79 -7.55
CA ILE A 104 -16.82 0.72 -6.94
C ILE A 104 -17.51 -0.62 -7.20
N GLY A 105 -16.76 -1.60 -7.67
CA GLY A 105 -17.27 -2.93 -8.01
C GLY A 105 -17.33 -3.86 -6.80
N THR A 106 -16.24 -4.55 -6.52
CA THR A 106 -16.13 -5.57 -5.46
C THR A 106 -15.30 -5.04 -4.31
N PHE A 107 -15.77 -5.26 -3.08
CA PHE A 107 -15.02 -4.98 -1.87
C PHE A 107 -14.22 -6.22 -1.43
N ILE A 108 -13.03 -5.97 -0.89
CA ILE A 108 -12.13 -6.99 -0.35
C ILE A 108 -11.66 -6.50 1.02
N ASP A 109 -11.83 -7.30 2.07
CA ASP A 109 -11.34 -6.99 3.42
C ASP A 109 -11.22 -8.26 4.27
N HIS A 110 -10.82 -8.13 5.53
CA HIS A 110 -10.65 -9.27 6.46
C HIS A 110 -11.93 -9.73 7.17
N GLY A 111 -13.10 -9.23 6.77
CA GLY A 111 -14.39 -9.67 7.30
C GLY A 111 -14.96 -8.77 8.40
N GLY A 112 -15.15 -9.33 9.58
CA GLY A 112 -15.80 -8.63 10.69
C GLY A 112 -14.85 -7.77 11.53
N VAL A 113 -15.38 -6.69 12.08
CA VAL A 113 -14.73 -5.91 13.14
C VAL A 113 -14.98 -6.57 14.51
N ASN A 114 -14.01 -6.50 15.40
CA ASN A 114 -14.14 -6.96 16.79
C ASN A 114 -14.26 -5.78 17.75
N ASP A 115 -14.76 -6.07 18.98
CA ASP A 115 -14.94 -5.03 20.01
C ASP A 115 -13.62 -4.36 20.41
N ASP A 116 -12.49 -5.07 20.34
CA ASP A 116 -11.15 -4.54 20.59
C ASP A 116 -10.71 -3.45 19.59
N ALA A 117 -11.36 -3.34 18.45
CA ALA A 117 -11.09 -2.29 17.46
C ALA A 117 -11.37 -0.89 18.02
N GLU A 118 -12.29 -0.74 18.97
CA GLU A 118 -12.60 0.55 19.60
C GLU A 118 -11.47 1.06 20.54
N ARG A 119 -10.38 0.31 20.71
CA ARG A 119 -9.15 0.83 21.31
C ARG A 119 -8.59 2.03 20.55
N VAL A 120 -8.86 2.09 19.24
CA VAL A 120 -8.76 3.32 18.46
C VAL A 120 -10.16 3.92 18.38
N PRO A 121 -10.46 5.00 19.12
CA PRO A 121 -11.79 5.54 19.23
C PRO A 121 -12.41 5.87 17.86
N GLY A 122 -13.67 5.47 17.67
CA GLY A 122 -14.42 5.71 16.44
C GLY A 122 -14.29 4.63 15.38
N THR A 123 -13.42 3.62 15.55
CA THR A 123 -13.22 2.55 14.55
C THR A 123 -14.52 1.79 14.25
N ILE A 124 -15.31 1.42 15.28
CA ILE A 124 -16.58 0.71 15.05
C ILE A 124 -17.58 1.59 14.30
N ALA A 125 -17.67 2.88 14.61
CA ALA A 125 -18.54 3.80 13.89
C ALA A 125 -18.10 3.96 12.43
N MET A 126 -16.80 4.02 12.17
CA MET A 126 -16.23 4.11 10.83
C MET A 126 -16.48 2.83 10.03
N HIS A 127 -16.25 1.68 10.64
CA HIS A 127 -16.57 0.38 10.04
C HIS A 127 -18.06 0.26 9.70
N LYS A 128 -18.96 0.79 10.53
CA LYS A 128 -20.40 0.81 10.23
C LYS A 128 -20.71 1.62 8.97
N ALA A 129 -20.10 2.80 8.83
CA ALA A 129 -20.26 3.64 7.63
C ALA A 129 -19.71 2.96 6.36
N TYR A 130 -18.51 2.38 6.45
CA TYR A 130 -17.90 1.57 5.40
C TYR A 130 -18.79 0.39 5.00
N SER A 131 -19.26 -0.40 5.99
CA SER A 131 -20.08 -1.59 5.77
C SER A 131 -21.43 -1.28 5.12
N ALA A 132 -22.00 -0.09 5.37
CA ALA A 132 -23.21 0.35 4.70
C ALA A 132 -23.02 0.47 3.18
N VAL A 133 -21.84 0.90 2.73
CA VAL A 133 -21.50 0.94 1.29
C VAL A 133 -21.18 -0.47 0.78
N ARG A 134 -20.30 -1.20 1.48
CA ARG A 134 -19.86 -2.55 1.11
C ARG A 134 -21.04 -3.50 0.89
N SER A 135 -22.03 -3.48 1.79
CA SER A 135 -23.18 -4.38 1.76
C SER A 135 -24.04 -4.27 0.48
N THR A 136 -23.86 -3.21 -0.30
CA THR A 136 -24.56 -3.01 -1.57
C THR A 136 -23.81 -3.58 -2.79
N ARG A 137 -22.68 -4.24 -2.58
CA ARG A 137 -21.76 -4.72 -3.61
C ARG A 137 -21.31 -6.16 -3.33
N ALA A 138 -20.60 -6.75 -4.30
CA ALA A 138 -19.88 -8.01 -4.07
C ALA A 138 -18.77 -7.81 -3.02
N HIS A 139 -18.54 -8.82 -2.18
CA HIS A 139 -17.59 -8.80 -1.09
C HIS A 139 -16.81 -10.11 -1.03
N LEU A 140 -15.50 -10.00 -0.82
CA LEU A 140 -14.57 -11.11 -0.66
C LEU A 140 -13.78 -10.95 0.64
N GLU A 141 -13.60 -12.05 1.37
CA GLU A 141 -12.83 -12.16 2.60
C GLU A 141 -11.66 -13.14 2.38
N PRO A 142 -10.56 -12.70 1.77
CA PRO A 142 -9.46 -13.59 1.43
C PRO A 142 -8.66 -14.00 2.67
N LYS A 143 -8.06 -15.19 2.58
CA LYS A 143 -7.12 -15.73 3.58
C LYS A 143 -5.69 -15.71 3.04
N PRO A 144 -4.67 -15.76 3.92
CA PRO A 144 -3.29 -15.90 3.47
C PRO A 144 -3.11 -17.13 2.57
N GLY A 145 -2.49 -16.91 1.41
CA GLY A 145 -2.33 -17.88 0.34
C GLY A 145 -3.35 -17.77 -0.78
N ASP A 146 -4.50 -17.11 -0.57
CA ASP A 146 -5.47 -16.87 -1.63
C ASP A 146 -4.94 -15.88 -2.67
N ARG A 147 -5.48 -15.94 -3.89
CA ARG A 147 -5.18 -14.99 -4.95
C ARG A 147 -6.30 -13.96 -5.07
N LEU A 148 -5.92 -12.70 -5.14
CA LEU A 148 -6.85 -11.63 -5.51
C LEU A 148 -7.25 -11.80 -6.98
N PRO A 149 -8.52 -11.52 -7.35
CA PRO A 149 -9.06 -11.79 -8.68
C PRO A 149 -8.63 -10.73 -9.72
N LEU A 150 -7.32 -10.43 -9.78
CA LEU A 150 -6.76 -9.46 -10.72
C LEU A 150 -6.27 -10.15 -12.00
N THR A 151 -6.49 -9.50 -13.14
CA THR A 151 -6.06 -9.99 -14.46
C THR A 151 -4.77 -9.31 -14.88
N GLY A 152 -3.83 -10.10 -15.43
CA GLY A 152 -2.55 -9.61 -15.95
C GLY A 152 -1.45 -9.48 -14.90
N VAL A 153 -1.76 -9.81 -13.64
CA VAL A 153 -0.83 -9.88 -12.52
C VAL A 153 -1.20 -11.05 -11.61
N ASP A 154 -0.26 -11.52 -10.82
CA ASP A 154 -0.50 -12.44 -9.71
C ASP A 154 -0.46 -11.64 -8.40
N ALA A 155 -1.54 -11.62 -7.63
CA ALA A 155 -1.58 -10.98 -6.32
C ALA A 155 -1.94 -12.03 -5.26
N THR A 156 -0.97 -12.40 -4.42
CA THR A 156 -1.15 -13.40 -3.36
C THR A 156 -1.30 -12.71 -2.02
N VAL A 157 -2.36 -13.02 -1.29
CA VAL A 157 -2.59 -12.53 0.08
C VAL A 157 -1.55 -13.12 1.01
N VAL A 158 -0.84 -12.27 1.76
CA VAL A 158 0.22 -12.69 2.69
C VAL A 158 -0.22 -12.60 4.15
N SER A 159 -1.19 -11.74 4.43
CA SER A 159 -1.80 -11.56 5.75
C SER A 159 -3.28 -11.22 5.64
N SER A 160 -4.10 -11.62 6.60
CA SER A 160 -5.51 -11.23 6.75
C SER A 160 -6.02 -11.70 8.11
N ALA A 161 -6.86 -10.92 8.78
CA ALA A 161 -7.52 -11.29 10.05
C ALA A 161 -6.55 -11.87 11.11
N ARG A 162 -5.36 -11.27 11.29
CA ARG A 162 -4.25 -11.69 12.17
C ARG A 162 -3.54 -12.98 11.73
N GLN A 163 -3.94 -13.59 10.64
CA GLN A 163 -3.26 -14.75 10.08
C GLN A 163 -2.24 -14.32 9.05
N THR A 164 -1.18 -15.10 8.88
CA THR A 164 -0.14 -14.90 7.86
C THR A 164 0.10 -16.20 7.09
N LEU A 165 0.88 -16.14 6.02
CA LEU A 165 1.24 -17.32 5.25
C LEU A 165 1.72 -18.45 6.16
N ALA A 166 1.14 -19.63 6.02
CA ALA A 166 1.54 -20.83 6.79
C ALA A 166 2.88 -21.39 6.31
N ALA A 167 3.20 -21.21 5.02
CA ALA A 167 4.44 -21.68 4.40
C ALA A 167 5.07 -20.58 3.54
N PRO A 168 6.40 -20.61 3.35
CA PRO A 168 7.09 -19.67 2.48
C PRO A 168 6.61 -19.76 1.04
N LEU A 169 6.54 -18.62 0.34
CA LEU A 169 6.34 -18.56 -1.11
C LEU A 169 7.58 -19.10 -1.82
N ALA A 170 7.42 -19.56 -3.06
CA ALA A 170 8.49 -20.20 -3.83
C ALA A 170 9.75 -19.32 -4.01
N ALA A 171 9.60 -17.99 -3.95
CA ALA A 171 10.72 -17.04 -4.06
C ALA A 171 11.34 -16.65 -2.71
N ALA A 172 10.85 -17.18 -1.60
CA ALA A 172 11.39 -16.91 -0.28
C ALA A 172 12.81 -17.51 -0.14
N ALA A 173 13.66 -16.83 0.64
CA ALA A 173 15.01 -17.33 0.89
C ALA A 173 14.97 -18.55 1.80
N ALA A 174 15.76 -19.58 1.47
CA ALA A 174 15.91 -20.73 2.34
C ALA A 174 16.73 -20.35 3.59
N GLY A 175 16.37 -20.91 4.74
CA GLY A 175 17.08 -20.76 6.01
C GLY A 175 16.57 -19.61 6.90
N ALA A 176 17.25 -19.42 8.01
CA ALA A 176 16.89 -18.39 8.99
C ALA A 176 17.22 -16.98 8.47
N ASN A 177 16.34 -16.02 8.75
CA ASN A 177 16.60 -14.61 8.51
C ASN A 177 17.56 -14.08 9.60
N ALA A 178 18.76 -13.69 9.19
CA ALA A 178 19.81 -13.20 10.10
C ALA A 178 19.45 -11.89 10.83
N SER A 179 18.44 -11.18 10.35
CA SER A 179 17.94 -9.94 10.97
C SER A 179 16.92 -10.21 12.08
N CYS A 180 16.51 -11.46 12.30
CA CYS A 180 15.62 -11.81 13.40
C CYS A 180 16.34 -11.64 14.74
N THR A 181 15.82 -10.79 15.61
CA THR A 181 16.28 -10.72 17.00
C THR A 181 15.57 -11.79 17.84
N PRO A 182 16.29 -12.49 18.76
CA PRO A 182 15.65 -13.41 19.71
C PRO A 182 14.65 -12.65 20.62
N PRO A 183 13.69 -13.34 21.24
CA PRO A 183 12.35 -12.89 21.47
C PRO A 183 12.24 -11.67 22.40
N GLY A 184 12.00 -10.57 21.82
CA GLY A 184 11.24 -9.48 22.36
C GLY A 184 10.18 -9.17 21.29
N LEU A 185 9.24 -10.11 21.10
CA LEU A 185 8.10 -9.81 20.25
C LEU A 185 7.51 -8.48 20.71
N PRO A 186 7.24 -7.54 19.79
CA PRO A 186 6.52 -6.31 20.12
C PRO A 186 5.30 -6.68 20.95
N ALA A 187 4.96 -5.83 21.93
CA ALA A 187 3.76 -6.03 22.74
C ALA A 187 2.58 -6.37 21.80
N GLN A 188 1.79 -7.38 22.16
CA GLN A 188 0.63 -7.75 21.33
C GLN A 188 -0.28 -6.55 21.18
N GLU A 189 -0.22 -5.93 20.02
CA GLU A 189 -1.24 -5.00 19.61
C GLU A 189 -2.53 -5.80 19.34
N VAL A 190 -3.62 -5.40 19.96
CA VAL A 190 -4.89 -6.12 19.89
C VAL A 190 -5.92 -5.42 19.02
N ALA A 191 -5.58 -4.27 18.48
CA ALA A 191 -6.45 -3.48 17.61
C ALA A 191 -6.49 -4.01 16.15
N GLU A 192 -6.93 -3.19 15.24
CA GLU A 192 -7.14 -3.53 13.84
C GLU A 192 -5.84 -3.73 13.04
N ASN A 193 -4.74 -3.00 13.35
CA ASN A 193 -3.49 -3.08 12.57
C ASN A 193 -3.00 -4.53 12.34
N PRO A 194 -2.92 -5.41 13.36
CA PRO A 194 -2.50 -6.80 13.14
C PRO A 194 -3.45 -7.63 12.28
N ARG A 195 -4.63 -7.10 11.93
CA ARG A 195 -5.62 -7.75 11.07
C ARG A 195 -5.45 -7.43 9.60
N SER A 196 -4.56 -6.49 9.27
CA SER A 196 -4.38 -5.96 7.91
C SER A 196 -4.30 -7.05 6.86
N THR A 197 -5.14 -6.90 5.82
CA THR A 197 -5.08 -7.70 4.61
C THR A 197 -3.95 -7.17 3.74
N GLY A 198 -2.83 -7.89 3.75
CA GLY A 198 -1.66 -7.58 2.94
C GLY A 198 -1.50 -8.54 1.77
N PHE A 199 -0.85 -8.08 0.72
CA PHE A 199 -0.63 -8.89 -0.48
C PHE A 199 0.73 -8.62 -1.12
N LEU A 200 1.24 -9.66 -1.80
CA LEU A 200 2.36 -9.58 -2.72
C LEU A 200 1.81 -9.57 -4.15
N LEU A 201 2.05 -8.49 -4.89
CA LEU A 201 1.70 -8.38 -6.29
C LEU A 201 2.92 -8.68 -7.15
N GLN A 202 2.77 -9.56 -8.14
CA GLN A 202 3.81 -9.94 -9.07
C GLN A 202 3.35 -9.69 -10.51
N PHE A 203 4.18 -8.97 -11.28
CA PHE A 203 4.03 -8.79 -12.72
C PHE A 203 5.31 -9.27 -13.42
N GLY A 204 5.25 -10.47 -14.00
CA GLY A 204 6.45 -11.13 -14.50
C GLY A 204 7.52 -11.27 -13.40
N LYS A 205 8.64 -10.52 -13.54
CA LYS A 205 9.71 -10.49 -12.54
C LYS A 205 9.59 -9.36 -11.52
N PHE A 206 8.76 -8.36 -11.77
CA PHE A 206 8.54 -7.25 -10.84
C PHE A 206 7.68 -7.73 -9.65
N ARG A 207 8.06 -7.30 -8.43
CA ARG A 207 7.37 -7.68 -7.18
C ARG A 207 7.15 -6.46 -6.30
N PHE A 208 5.89 -6.23 -5.90
CA PHE A 208 5.47 -5.18 -5.00
C PHE A 208 4.77 -5.79 -3.78
N LEU A 209 5.15 -5.35 -2.59
CA LEU A 209 4.56 -5.76 -1.32
C LEU A 209 3.85 -4.58 -0.67
N ASP A 210 2.59 -4.81 -0.32
CA ASP A 210 1.77 -3.93 0.51
C ASP A 210 1.14 -4.78 1.63
N VAL A 211 1.37 -4.42 2.87
CA VAL A 211 0.83 -5.12 4.04
C VAL A 211 -0.04 -4.21 4.91
N GLY A 212 -0.42 -3.02 4.39
CA GLY A 212 -1.15 -2.01 5.14
C GLY A 212 -0.45 -1.66 6.44
N ASP A 213 -1.19 -1.59 7.52
CA ASP A 213 -0.67 -1.28 8.84
C ASP A 213 -0.35 -2.54 9.66
N LEU A 214 0.00 -3.64 9.00
CA LEU A 214 0.35 -4.88 9.69
C LEU A 214 1.48 -4.63 10.69
N THR A 215 1.26 -4.96 11.96
CA THR A 215 2.20 -4.75 13.06
C THR A 215 2.27 -5.97 13.96
N GLY A 216 3.17 -5.93 14.94
CA GLY A 216 3.29 -6.93 15.99
C GLY A 216 3.71 -8.30 15.49
N GLU A 217 3.18 -9.36 16.12
CA GLU A 217 3.51 -10.74 15.82
C GLU A 217 3.19 -11.13 14.37
N PRO A 218 2.06 -10.73 13.75
CA PRO A 218 1.80 -11.05 12.34
C PRO A 218 2.86 -10.49 11.39
N LEU A 219 3.30 -9.23 11.54
CA LEU A 219 4.37 -8.66 10.71
C LEU A 219 5.68 -9.43 10.92
N TYR A 220 6.06 -9.69 12.18
CA TYR A 220 7.27 -10.42 12.52
C TYR A 220 7.25 -11.85 11.94
N SER A 221 6.13 -12.54 11.98
CA SER A 221 6.00 -13.92 11.49
C SER A 221 6.18 -14.08 9.98
N LEU A 222 5.99 -13.01 9.20
CA LEU A 222 6.28 -13.01 7.76
C LEU A 222 7.79 -13.04 7.47
N ALA A 223 8.61 -12.58 8.40
CA ALA A 223 10.05 -12.46 8.27
C ALA A 223 10.85 -13.45 9.11
N CYS A 224 10.30 -13.93 10.23
CA CYS A 224 11.00 -14.71 11.26
C CYS A 224 10.26 -16.00 11.64
N PRO A 225 10.99 -17.07 11.98
CA PRO A 225 12.46 -17.19 11.99
C PRO A 225 13.04 -17.27 10.58
N SER A 226 12.23 -17.43 9.55
CA SER A 226 12.61 -17.49 8.14
C SER A 226 11.70 -16.62 7.28
N ASP A 227 12.27 -16.08 6.21
CA ASP A 227 11.55 -15.31 5.20
C ASP A 227 10.41 -16.14 4.59
N ARG A 228 9.20 -15.61 4.57
CA ARG A 228 8.02 -16.24 3.93
C ARG A 228 7.65 -15.62 2.58
N ILE A 229 8.21 -14.47 2.23
CA ILE A 229 7.80 -13.67 1.07
C ILE A 229 8.85 -13.73 -0.04
N GLY A 230 10.12 -13.54 0.29
CA GLY A 230 11.22 -13.36 -0.65
C GLY A 230 11.43 -11.90 -1.06
N ARG A 231 12.52 -11.67 -1.82
CA ARG A 231 12.90 -10.33 -2.26
C ARG A 231 11.79 -9.65 -3.06
N VAL A 232 11.62 -8.35 -2.85
CA VAL A 232 10.71 -7.52 -3.63
C VAL A 232 11.46 -6.37 -4.32
N ASP A 233 10.87 -5.77 -5.33
CA ASP A 233 11.40 -4.56 -5.96
C ASP A 233 10.94 -3.32 -5.21
N VAL A 234 9.67 -3.28 -4.83
CA VAL A 234 9.07 -2.18 -4.08
C VAL A 234 8.37 -2.71 -2.83
N TYR A 235 8.59 -2.05 -1.70
CA TYR A 235 7.88 -2.29 -0.44
C TYR A 235 7.21 -1.00 0.02
N LEU A 236 5.89 -1.00 0.12
CA LEU A 236 5.18 0.03 0.87
C LEU A 236 5.36 -0.30 2.35
N VAL A 237 6.13 0.55 3.04
CA VAL A 237 6.52 0.30 4.43
C VAL A 237 5.29 0.27 5.31
N ALA A 238 5.15 -0.79 6.09
CA ALA A 238 4.00 -1.00 6.96
C ALA A 238 3.74 0.21 7.87
N HIS A 239 2.47 0.43 8.22
CA HIS A 239 2.01 1.42 9.20
C HIS A 239 2.62 2.81 8.97
N HIS A 240 2.63 3.26 7.71
CA HIS A 240 3.15 4.57 7.26
C HIS A 240 4.60 4.85 7.69
N GLY A 241 5.35 3.81 8.08
CA GLY A 241 6.67 3.95 8.69
C GLY A 241 6.63 4.43 10.14
N GLY A 242 5.63 4.01 10.91
CA GLY A 242 5.58 4.18 12.36
C GLY A 242 6.73 3.46 13.06
N ALA A 243 6.98 3.76 14.34
CA ALA A 243 8.10 3.17 15.11
C ALA A 243 7.99 1.64 15.25
N ASP A 244 6.78 1.10 15.23
CA ASP A 244 6.47 -0.32 15.27
C ASP A 244 6.73 -1.05 13.93
N ALA A 245 6.94 -0.31 12.83
CA ALA A 245 7.38 -0.82 11.54
C ALA A 245 8.91 -0.76 11.35
N ALA A 246 9.66 -0.28 12.34
CA ALA A 246 11.11 -0.08 12.26
C ALA A 246 11.94 -1.37 12.37
N ASP A 247 11.31 -2.52 12.68
CA ASP A 247 12.01 -3.80 12.88
C ASP A 247 12.81 -4.20 11.62
N PRO A 248 14.14 -4.36 11.72
CA PRO A 248 14.99 -4.73 10.59
C PRO A 248 14.70 -6.12 10.03
N ALA A 249 13.98 -6.99 10.75
CA ALA A 249 13.66 -8.35 10.30
C ALA A 249 12.88 -8.35 8.98
N MET A 250 11.85 -7.51 8.86
CA MET A 250 11.06 -7.43 7.64
C MET A 250 11.90 -6.92 6.46
N PHE A 251 12.68 -5.86 6.67
CA PHE A 251 13.59 -5.33 5.65
C PHE A 251 14.68 -6.35 5.25
N GLY A 252 15.20 -7.09 6.22
CA GLY A 252 16.17 -8.18 5.98
C GLY A 252 15.60 -9.34 5.18
N ALA A 253 14.32 -9.65 5.33
CA ALA A 253 13.61 -10.64 4.55
C ALA A 253 13.38 -10.15 3.11
N VAL A 254 12.65 -9.05 2.94
CA VAL A 254 12.17 -8.61 1.62
C VAL A 254 13.20 -7.84 0.80
N ARG A 255 14.22 -7.24 1.42
CA ARG A 255 15.35 -6.54 0.78
C ARG A 255 14.92 -5.71 -0.45
N PRO A 256 14.05 -4.68 -0.27
CA PRO A 256 13.49 -3.92 -1.36
C PRO A 256 14.56 -3.09 -2.07
N ARG A 257 14.37 -2.83 -3.35
CA ARG A 257 15.16 -1.82 -4.09
C ARG A 257 14.64 -0.43 -3.79
N VAL A 258 13.33 -0.32 -3.63
CA VAL A 258 12.63 0.91 -3.29
C VAL A 258 11.72 0.66 -2.10
N ALA A 259 11.86 1.48 -1.08
CA ALA A 259 10.91 1.60 0.03
C ALA A 259 10.07 2.87 -0.18
N ILE A 260 8.76 2.74 -0.09
CA ILE A 260 7.82 3.88 -0.13
C ILE A 260 7.26 4.08 1.26
N LEU A 261 7.27 5.32 1.75
CA LEU A 261 6.59 5.73 2.97
C LEU A 261 5.35 6.55 2.59
N ASN A 262 4.19 6.05 2.93
CA ASN A 262 2.91 6.78 2.80
C ASN A 262 2.61 7.60 4.08
N ASN A 263 3.65 8.24 4.61
CA ASN A 263 3.57 9.08 5.80
C ASN A 263 2.90 10.44 5.51
N GLY A 264 2.31 11.02 6.54
CA GLY A 264 1.99 12.44 6.60
C GLY A 264 3.14 13.26 7.22
N ALA A 265 2.92 14.55 7.45
CA ALA A 265 3.90 15.40 8.11
C ALA A 265 4.13 14.96 9.56
N VAL A 266 3.06 14.64 10.29
CA VAL A 266 3.11 14.31 11.73
C VAL A 266 2.70 12.87 12.05
N LYS A 267 2.31 12.07 11.05
CA LYS A 267 1.90 10.68 11.22
C LYS A 267 2.74 9.75 10.33
N GLY A 268 3.27 8.68 10.90
CA GLY A 268 4.25 7.82 10.23
C GLY A 268 5.62 8.50 10.06
N GLY A 269 6.51 7.91 9.27
CA GLY A 269 7.85 8.45 9.06
C GLY A 269 8.62 8.71 10.35
N SER A 270 8.57 7.77 11.31
CA SER A 270 9.20 7.89 12.62
C SER A 270 10.73 7.94 12.51
N ALA A 271 11.38 8.53 13.53
CA ALA A 271 12.83 8.59 13.59
C ALA A 271 13.48 7.19 13.55
N GLU A 272 12.86 6.21 14.21
CA GLU A 272 13.32 4.83 14.27
C GLU A 272 13.26 4.16 12.88
N THR A 273 12.14 4.30 12.18
CA THR A 273 11.96 3.73 10.84
C THR A 273 12.87 4.40 9.83
N LEU A 274 13.00 5.73 9.84
CA LEU A 274 13.91 6.44 8.95
C LEU A 274 15.36 6.03 9.20
N LYS A 275 15.78 5.89 10.47
CA LYS A 275 17.11 5.39 10.83
C LYS A 275 17.36 3.98 10.29
N THR A 276 16.38 3.07 10.41
CA THR A 276 16.49 1.72 9.85
C THR A 276 16.64 1.78 8.34
N LEU A 277 15.83 2.58 7.64
CA LEU A 277 15.88 2.73 6.20
C LEU A 277 17.20 3.34 5.70
N HIS A 278 17.77 4.31 6.41
CA HIS A 278 19.10 4.86 6.11
C HIS A 278 20.22 3.81 6.23
N ALA A 279 20.05 2.82 7.10
CA ALA A 279 21.02 1.76 7.30
C ALA A 279 20.91 0.61 6.26
N LEU A 280 19.87 0.60 5.40
CA LEU A 280 19.67 -0.49 4.44
C LEU A 280 20.54 -0.32 3.18
N PRO A 281 21.48 -1.23 2.92
CA PRO A 281 22.31 -1.15 1.74
C PRO A 281 21.51 -1.44 0.47
N GLY A 282 21.62 -0.56 -0.52
CA GLY A 282 21.04 -0.75 -1.85
C GLY A 282 19.52 -0.53 -1.93
N THR A 283 18.91 0.00 -0.87
CA THR A 283 17.51 0.43 -0.85
C THR A 283 17.43 1.95 -1.02
N GLU A 284 16.61 2.43 -1.94
CA GLU A 284 16.26 3.83 -2.06
C GLU A 284 14.89 4.09 -1.44
N THR A 285 14.81 5.11 -0.58
CA THR A 285 13.55 5.47 0.10
C THR A 285 12.91 6.70 -0.51
N TRP A 286 11.60 6.65 -0.71
CA TRP A 286 10.75 7.74 -1.17
C TRP A 286 9.65 8.01 -0.14
N GLN A 287 9.36 9.27 0.14
CA GLN A 287 8.38 9.71 1.14
C GLN A 287 7.23 10.47 0.49
N LEU A 288 5.99 10.21 0.90
CA LEU A 288 4.87 11.06 0.48
C LEU A 288 4.96 12.45 1.12
N HIS A 289 5.39 12.53 2.39
CA HIS A 289 5.61 13.79 3.08
C HIS A 289 7.01 13.90 3.68
N ARG A 290 7.50 15.14 3.80
CA ARG A 290 8.55 15.45 4.77
C ARG A 290 8.00 15.15 6.16
N SER A 291 8.67 14.29 6.91
CA SER A 291 8.30 14.01 8.29
C SER A 291 8.77 15.16 9.19
N GLU A 292 7.85 15.69 10.00
CA GLU A 292 8.10 16.67 11.06
C GLU A 292 8.15 15.99 12.45
N VAL A 293 8.09 14.65 12.47
CA VAL A 293 8.23 13.88 13.70
C VAL A 293 9.60 14.17 14.33
N ARG A 294 9.62 14.38 15.62
CA ARG A 294 10.84 14.73 16.35
C ARG A 294 11.94 13.68 16.13
N GLY A 295 13.10 14.15 15.66
CA GLY A 295 14.27 13.31 15.38
C GLY A 295 14.23 12.59 14.04
N ALA A 296 13.23 12.83 13.20
CA ALA A 296 13.15 12.27 11.86
C ALA A 296 14.27 12.85 10.96
N GLU A 297 15.13 11.98 10.46
CA GLU A 297 16.12 12.30 9.43
C GLU A 297 15.52 11.98 8.05
N ASN A 298 14.90 12.97 7.42
CA ASN A 298 14.27 12.80 6.12
C ASN A 298 15.28 12.47 5.02
N PHE A 299 14.81 11.76 3.99
CA PHE A 299 15.58 11.55 2.76
C PHE A 299 15.64 12.88 1.95
N PRO A 300 16.52 12.97 0.93
CA PRO A 300 16.65 14.18 0.10
C PRO A 300 15.30 14.63 -0.48
N ASP A 301 15.10 15.94 -0.57
CA ASP A 301 13.86 16.58 -1.02
C ASP A 301 13.36 16.07 -2.37
N GLU A 302 14.28 15.66 -3.26
CA GLU A 302 13.95 15.12 -4.58
C GLU A 302 13.15 13.81 -4.48
N ARG A 303 13.25 13.11 -3.34
CA ARG A 303 12.55 11.86 -3.05
C ARG A 303 11.31 12.05 -2.16
N ILE A 304 10.95 13.30 -1.87
CA ILE A 304 9.76 13.64 -1.08
C ILE A 304 8.71 14.26 -1.99
N ALA A 305 7.50 13.74 -1.99
CA ALA A 305 6.44 14.27 -2.85
C ALA A 305 5.83 15.56 -2.30
N ASN A 306 5.69 15.69 -0.98
CA ASN A 306 5.12 16.87 -0.34
C ASN A 306 6.06 17.38 0.75
N LEU A 307 6.52 18.63 0.58
CA LEU A 307 7.38 19.28 1.57
C LEU A 307 6.58 20.04 2.63
N THR A 308 5.29 20.24 2.37
CA THR A 308 4.32 20.88 3.26
C THR A 308 2.93 20.26 3.06
N GLU A 309 2.04 20.40 4.00
CA GLU A 309 0.64 19.91 3.92
C GLU A 309 -0.22 20.67 2.89
N ALA A 310 0.29 21.79 2.35
CA ALA A 310 -0.45 22.58 1.36
C ALA A 310 -0.55 21.91 -0.03
N THR A 311 0.15 20.80 -0.26
CA THR A 311 0.22 20.11 -1.55
C THR A 311 -0.33 18.68 -1.45
N ALA A 312 -0.73 18.11 -2.60
CA ALA A 312 -1.27 16.77 -2.70
C ALA A 312 -0.62 16.02 -3.87
N ASN A 313 0.71 15.91 -3.80
CA ASN A 313 1.48 15.21 -4.81
C ASN A 313 1.55 13.71 -4.49
N TRP A 314 1.59 12.91 -5.55
CA TRP A 314 1.70 11.46 -5.49
C TRP A 314 3.10 11.00 -5.92
N ILE A 315 3.41 9.74 -5.60
CA ILE A 315 4.54 8.98 -6.15
C ILE A 315 3.96 7.88 -7.02
N MET A 316 4.54 7.64 -8.20
CA MET A 316 4.08 6.61 -9.13
C MET A 316 5.19 5.63 -9.44
N ILE A 317 4.86 4.35 -9.43
CA ILE A 317 5.66 3.27 -10.01
C ILE A 317 5.06 2.88 -11.34
N ARG A 318 5.91 2.78 -12.38
CA ARG A 318 5.56 2.13 -13.65
C ARG A 318 6.49 0.96 -13.87
N ALA A 319 5.95 -0.25 -13.89
CA ALA A 319 6.73 -1.48 -13.99
C ALA A 319 6.47 -2.24 -15.30
N SER A 320 7.49 -2.96 -15.74
CA SER A 320 7.45 -3.91 -16.86
C SER A 320 7.58 -5.34 -16.36
N ASP A 321 7.14 -6.31 -17.15
CA ASP A 321 7.15 -7.74 -16.82
C ASP A 321 8.58 -8.33 -16.72
N ASP A 322 9.56 -7.66 -17.31
CA ASP A 322 10.98 -8.06 -17.20
C ASP A 322 11.61 -7.71 -15.84
N GLY A 323 10.87 -7.01 -14.96
CA GLY A 323 11.31 -6.56 -13.64
C GLY A 323 11.98 -5.18 -13.61
N SER A 324 12.07 -4.50 -14.77
CA SER A 324 12.45 -3.08 -14.78
C SER A 324 11.27 -2.21 -14.36
N PHE A 325 11.55 -1.09 -13.70
CA PHE A 325 10.52 -0.13 -13.31
C PHE A 325 11.08 1.30 -13.19
N ALA A 326 10.19 2.24 -13.07
CA ALA A 326 10.52 3.64 -12.83
C ALA A 326 9.68 4.20 -11.69
N VAL A 327 10.28 5.11 -10.91
CA VAL A 327 9.62 5.89 -9.87
C VAL A 327 9.54 7.34 -10.32
N THR A 328 8.34 7.91 -10.33
CA THR A 328 8.09 9.31 -10.68
C THR A 328 7.58 10.06 -9.46
N ASN A 329 8.21 11.17 -9.13
CA ASN A 329 7.73 12.12 -8.14
C ASN A 329 6.91 13.22 -8.84
N HIS A 330 5.62 13.32 -8.51
CA HIS A 330 4.72 14.30 -9.14
C HIS A 330 5.16 15.75 -8.91
N ARG A 331 5.63 16.09 -7.73
CA ARG A 331 6.08 17.46 -7.39
C ARG A 331 7.19 17.97 -8.30
N THR A 332 8.17 17.10 -8.59
CA THR A 332 9.35 17.51 -9.37
C THR A 332 9.24 17.13 -10.85
N GLY A 333 8.33 16.24 -11.21
CA GLY A 333 8.27 15.61 -12.52
C GLY A 333 9.44 14.66 -12.82
N ALA A 334 10.38 14.51 -11.89
CA ALA A 334 11.56 13.67 -12.07
C ALA A 334 11.19 12.19 -12.04
N THR A 335 11.87 11.41 -12.89
CA THR A 335 11.68 9.95 -12.98
C THR A 335 13.03 9.25 -12.83
N THR A 336 13.13 8.39 -11.82
CA THR A 336 14.29 7.50 -11.60
C THR A 336 13.98 6.11 -12.16
N ARG A 337 14.91 5.57 -12.95
CA ARG A 337 14.74 4.25 -13.59
C ARG A 337 15.56 3.18 -12.89
N TYR A 338 14.95 2.04 -12.68
CA TYR A 338 15.55 0.85 -12.06
C TYR A 338 15.59 -0.26 -13.11
N PRO A 339 16.79 -0.66 -13.61
CA PRO A 339 16.90 -1.72 -14.60
C PRO A 339 16.47 -3.07 -13.99
N ARG A 340 16.19 -4.06 -14.82
CA ARG A 340 15.95 -5.44 -14.37
C ARG A 340 17.14 -5.96 -13.57
N ARG A 341 16.87 -6.79 -12.57
CA ARG A 341 17.92 -7.54 -11.84
C ARG A 341 18.46 -8.69 -12.68
#